data_9d948e80027ae34a1e7f2c6b24279cc1
#
_entry.id   9d948e80027ae34a1e7f2c6b24279cc1
#
_cell.length_a   1.000
_cell.length_b   1.000
_cell.length_c   1.000
_cell.angle_alpha   90.00
_cell.angle_beta   90.00
_cell.angle_gamma   90.00
#
_symmetry.space_group_name_H-M   'P 1'
#
loop_
_entity.id
_entity.type
_entity.pdbx_description
1 polymer ?
#
loop_
_entity_poly.entity_id
_entity_poly.type
_entity_poly.pdbx_seq_one_letter_code
_entity_poly.pdbx_strand_id
1 'polypeptide(L)'
;MRGNSAPLLLLSSIVAALMLAGCVSTPIHLDPLSVDGRDGGGPIPTYAMLMRIGAAAQSGGDLPNALGVYRRAAELAPQDPAPLIGAGDVLVQMGNVNEAIVSYNAALVRPGDTHLAQVGLAKAFLKTGKPQLAFEPLSKALADSPDDPKLLLLLGVTKDFSGQHQEAQDCYRRGLGVLPGDPALTVNLALSLSLSGDYRTAIAVLQPLAAGPAGSRQERQTLALIYGLNGNIAEASRLGRIDLDDASVEHNLAFYQTLRELSPDARNRYCLSLNCNSRPRGEIAF
;
A
#
# COMPACT_ATOMS: atom_id res chain seq x y z
N MET A 1 7.70 17.65 45.97
CA MET A 1 6.30 17.68 46.50
C MET A 1 5.36 18.04 45.37
N ARG A 2 4.37 17.14 45.12
CA ARG A 2 3.15 17.27 44.27
C ARG A 2 3.42 17.57 42.81
N GLY A 3 3.29 16.75 41.78
CA GLY A 3 2.23 15.75 41.60
C GLY A 3 1.01 16.39 40.97
N ASN A 4 0.90 16.43 39.65
CA ASN A 4 -0.39 16.56 39.01
C ASN A 4 -0.41 15.75 37.71
N SER A 5 -1.04 14.62 37.81
CA SER A 5 -1.54 13.82 36.73
C SER A 5 -2.82 14.48 36.21
N ALA A 6 -2.97 14.67 34.92
CA ALA A 6 -4.21 15.04 34.29
C ALA A 6 -4.72 13.87 33.42
N PRO A 7 -6.03 13.64 33.38
CA PRO A 7 -6.61 12.38 32.95
C PRO A 7 -6.87 12.34 31.43
N LEU A 8 -6.75 11.13 30.91
CA LEU A 8 -7.36 10.73 29.62
C LEU A 8 -8.86 11.02 29.65
N LEU A 9 -9.35 11.76 28.67
CA LEU A 9 -10.77 11.82 28.36
C LEU A 9 -11.02 11.20 26.98
N LEU A 10 -11.72 10.08 27.05
CA LEU A 10 -12.49 9.44 26.00
C LEU A 10 -13.46 10.45 25.36
N LEU A 11 -13.48 10.58 24.05
CA LEU A 11 -14.62 11.10 23.33
C LEU A 11 -15.00 10.15 22.21
N SER A 12 -16.13 9.52 22.47
CA SER A 12 -16.87 8.62 21.62
C SER A 12 -17.63 9.40 20.52
N SER A 13 -17.72 8.76 19.37
CA SER A 13 -18.89 8.69 18.47
C SER A 13 -19.61 9.96 18.06
N ILE A 14 -19.55 10.32 16.78
CA ILE A 14 -20.72 10.80 16.05
C ILE A 14 -20.77 10.11 14.69
N VAL A 15 -21.75 9.22 14.55
CA VAL A 15 -22.24 8.63 13.30
C VAL A 15 -23.10 9.68 12.62
N ALA A 16 -22.74 10.12 11.44
CA ALA A 16 -23.66 10.82 10.56
C ALA A 16 -24.04 9.90 9.41
N ALA A 17 -25.26 9.40 9.45
CA ALA A 17 -25.92 8.66 8.40
C ALA A 17 -26.24 9.62 7.25
N LEU A 18 -25.80 9.31 6.04
CA LEU A 18 -26.38 9.85 4.81
C LEU A 18 -26.88 8.69 3.95
N MET A 19 -28.20 8.61 3.88
CA MET A 19 -28.97 7.80 2.94
C MET A 19 -28.64 8.22 1.51
N LEU A 20 -28.23 7.31 0.67
CA LEU A 20 -28.40 7.42 -0.78
C LEU A 20 -28.89 6.10 -1.33
N ALA A 21 -29.93 6.27 -2.11
CA ALA A 21 -30.79 5.25 -2.67
C ALA A 21 -30.11 4.27 -3.62
N GLY A 22 -30.48 3.00 -3.50
CA GLY A 22 -30.87 2.16 -4.61
C GLY A 22 -29.81 1.62 -5.54
N CYS A 23 -29.04 0.58 -5.10
CA CYS A 23 -28.81 -0.58 -5.95
C CYS A 23 -29.04 -1.78 -5.06
N VAL A 24 -30.14 -2.47 -5.32
CA VAL A 24 -30.47 -3.76 -4.68
C VAL A 24 -29.49 -4.78 -5.25
N SER A 25 -28.32 -4.89 -4.64
CA SER A 25 -27.49 -6.08 -4.75
C SER A 25 -28.03 -7.06 -3.72
N THR A 26 -28.78 -8.05 -4.17
CA THR A 26 -29.11 -9.18 -3.34
C THR A 26 -27.82 -9.78 -2.80
N PRO A 27 -27.59 -9.81 -1.48
CA PRO A 27 -26.45 -10.55 -0.94
C PRO A 27 -26.66 -12.01 -1.31
N ILE A 28 -25.74 -12.59 -2.09
CA ILE A 28 -25.64 -14.04 -2.19
C ILE A 28 -25.18 -14.48 -0.81
N HIS A 29 -26.13 -14.89 0.01
CA HIS A 29 -25.86 -15.51 1.30
C HIS A 29 -25.27 -16.90 0.99
N LEU A 30 -23.94 -16.98 0.96
CA LEU A 30 -23.25 -18.25 0.96
C LEU A 30 -23.23 -18.73 2.40
N ASP A 31 -24.12 -19.65 2.73
CA ASP A 31 -24.05 -20.36 3.99
C ASP A 31 -22.62 -20.89 4.22
N PRO A 32 -22.07 -20.77 5.44
CA PRO A 32 -20.81 -21.42 5.75
C PRO A 32 -20.97 -22.89 5.45
N LEU A 33 -20.10 -23.45 4.60
CA LEU A 33 -20.09 -24.88 4.27
C LEU A 33 -19.99 -25.67 5.59
N SER A 34 -21.12 -25.98 6.14
CA SER A 34 -21.25 -26.98 7.23
C SER A 34 -20.84 -28.32 6.67
N VAL A 35 -19.69 -28.81 7.12
CA VAL A 35 -19.26 -30.17 6.89
C VAL A 35 -20.04 -31.07 7.85
N ASP A 36 -21.35 -31.17 7.64
CA ASP A 36 -22.17 -32.21 8.21
C ASP A 36 -22.49 -33.21 7.12
N GLY A 37 -21.90 -34.40 7.25
CA GLY A 37 -22.10 -35.51 6.35
C GLY A 37 -23.51 -36.04 6.39
N ARG A 38 -24.40 -35.46 5.56
CA ARG A 38 -25.68 -36.06 5.16
C ARG A 38 -26.03 -35.65 3.73
N ASP A 39 -25.93 -36.56 2.82
CA ASP A 39 -26.58 -36.73 1.53
C ASP A 39 -27.37 -35.55 0.97
N GLY A 40 -26.65 -34.62 0.41
CA GLY A 40 -27.14 -33.55 -0.46
C GLY A 40 -26.04 -33.25 -1.46
N GLY A 41 -25.80 -34.17 -2.42
CA GLY A 41 -24.68 -34.10 -3.36
C GLY A 41 -24.77 -32.94 -4.32
N GLY A 42 -24.41 -31.76 -3.85
CA GLY A 42 -23.97 -30.67 -4.74
C GLY A 42 -22.68 -31.10 -5.45
N PRO A 43 -22.43 -30.63 -6.66
CA PRO A 43 -21.20 -30.98 -7.38
C PRO A 43 -19.97 -30.58 -6.54
N ILE A 44 -19.04 -31.54 -6.36
CA ILE A 44 -17.77 -31.29 -5.67
C ILE A 44 -17.10 -30.09 -6.37
N PRO A 45 -16.76 -29.03 -5.65
CA PRO A 45 -16.18 -27.83 -6.27
C PRO A 45 -14.89 -28.20 -7.02
N THR A 46 -14.84 -27.89 -8.30
CA THR A 46 -13.63 -28.08 -9.09
C THR A 46 -12.59 -27.03 -8.70
N TYR A 47 -11.32 -27.30 -8.98
CA TYR A 47 -10.23 -26.35 -8.81
C TYR A 47 -10.56 -24.96 -9.41
N ALA A 48 -10.99 -24.92 -10.67
CA ALA A 48 -11.34 -23.68 -11.36
C ALA A 48 -12.51 -22.92 -10.66
N MET A 49 -13.48 -23.65 -10.13
CA MET A 49 -14.59 -23.07 -9.37
C MET A 49 -14.09 -22.46 -8.05
N LEU A 50 -13.22 -23.15 -7.32
CA LEU A 50 -12.63 -22.62 -6.08
C LEU A 50 -11.80 -21.36 -6.35
N MET A 51 -10.97 -21.35 -7.39
CA MET A 51 -10.19 -20.14 -7.76
C MET A 51 -11.10 -18.92 -8.05
N ARG A 52 -12.22 -19.14 -8.75
CA ARG A 52 -13.21 -18.09 -9.01
C ARG A 52 -13.92 -17.61 -7.75
N ILE A 53 -14.33 -18.54 -6.88
CA ILE A 53 -14.99 -18.20 -5.59
C ILE A 53 -14.00 -17.44 -4.70
N GLY A 54 -12.76 -17.90 -4.60
CA GLY A 54 -11.72 -17.22 -3.84
C GLY A 54 -11.50 -15.78 -4.30
N ALA A 55 -11.38 -15.56 -5.62
CA ALA A 55 -11.21 -14.23 -6.20
C ALA A 55 -12.45 -13.34 -5.96
N ALA A 56 -13.66 -13.88 -6.08
CA ALA A 56 -14.90 -13.15 -5.82
C ALA A 56 -15.03 -12.77 -4.34
N ALA A 57 -14.76 -13.69 -3.41
CA ALA A 57 -14.77 -13.42 -1.98
C ALA A 57 -13.72 -12.36 -1.59
N GLN A 58 -12.50 -12.44 -2.16
CA GLN A 58 -11.46 -11.46 -1.95
C GLN A 58 -11.87 -10.06 -2.43
N SER A 59 -12.44 -9.97 -3.63
CA SER A 59 -12.94 -8.71 -4.20
C SER A 59 -14.13 -8.15 -3.41
N GLY A 60 -14.96 -9.02 -2.83
CA GLY A 60 -16.08 -8.66 -1.96
C GLY A 60 -15.68 -8.31 -0.53
N GLY A 61 -14.40 -8.45 -0.17
CA GLY A 61 -13.90 -8.16 1.17
C GLY A 61 -14.12 -9.28 2.19
N ASP A 62 -14.68 -10.42 1.81
CA ASP A 62 -14.80 -11.60 2.66
C ASP A 62 -13.48 -12.37 2.69
N LEU A 63 -12.48 -11.74 3.32
CA LEU A 63 -11.11 -12.24 3.34
C LEU A 63 -10.95 -13.60 4.04
N PRO A 64 -11.64 -13.90 5.18
CA PRO A 64 -11.54 -15.21 5.81
C PRO A 64 -12.02 -16.34 4.90
N ASN A 65 -13.16 -16.14 4.23
CA ASN A 65 -13.69 -17.12 3.28
C ASN A 65 -12.75 -17.28 2.07
N ALA A 66 -12.28 -16.17 1.47
CA ALA A 66 -11.32 -16.19 0.38
C ALA A 66 -10.07 -17.03 0.74
N LEU A 67 -9.51 -16.84 1.93
CA LEU A 67 -8.35 -17.58 2.40
C LEU A 67 -8.64 -19.09 2.52
N GLY A 68 -9.79 -19.45 3.08
CA GLY A 68 -10.25 -20.85 3.20
C GLY A 68 -10.40 -21.52 1.83
N VAL A 69 -11.00 -20.81 0.88
CA VAL A 69 -11.21 -21.29 -0.49
C VAL A 69 -9.88 -21.48 -1.23
N TYR A 70 -8.95 -20.53 -1.14
CA TYR A 70 -7.62 -20.67 -1.76
C TYR A 70 -6.82 -21.82 -1.14
N ARG A 71 -6.88 -22.02 0.17
CA ARG A 71 -6.26 -23.20 0.83
C ARG A 71 -6.83 -24.49 0.29
N ARG A 72 -8.14 -24.57 0.14
CA ARG A 72 -8.79 -25.76 -0.45
C ARG A 72 -8.40 -25.98 -1.92
N ALA A 73 -8.26 -24.91 -2.69
CA ALA A 73 -7.75 -25.00 -4.07
C ALA A 73 -6.31 -25.53 -4.11
N ALA A 74 -5.44 -25.09 -3.18
CA ALA A 74 -4.08 -25.59 -3.07
C ALA A 74 -3.99 -27.09 -2.72
N GLU A 75 -4.95 -27.62 -1.93
CA GLU A 75 -5.05 -29.06 -1.66
C GLU A 75 -5.41 -29.86 -2.91
N LEU A 76 -6.29 -29.32 -3.78
CA LEU A 76 -6.68 -29.99 -5.02
C LEU A 76 -5.61 -29.93 -6.10
N ALA A 77 -4.80 -28.88 -6.12
CA ALA A 77 -3.72 -28.68 -7.10
C ALA A 77 -2.40 -28.32 -6.39
N PRO A 78 -1.78 -29.27 -5.68
CA PRO A 78 -0.62 -28.98 -4.81
C PRO A 78 0.62 -28.53 -5.56
N GLN A 79 0.69 -28.71 -6.89
CA GLN A 79 1.80 -28.24 -7.73
C GLN A 79 1.53 -26.88 -8.38
N ASP A 80 0.31 -26.35 -8.32
CA ASP A 80 -0.03 -25.04 -8.89
C ASP A 80 0.32 -23.93 -7.86
N PRO A 81 1.14 -22.93 -8.24
CA PRO A 81 1.45 -21.81 -7.35
C PRO A 81 0.29 -20.83 -7.14
N ALA A 82 -0.67 -20.76 -8.08
CA ALA A 82 -1.71 -19.73 -8.09
C ALA A 82 -2.57 -19.66 -6.82
N PRO A 83 -3.04 -20.78 -6.22
CA PRO A 83 -3.82 -20.70 -4.99
C PRO A 83 -3.03 -20.16 -3.80
N LEU A 84 -1.74 -20.46 -3.74
CA LEU A 84 -0.85 -19.94 -2.68
C LEU A 84 -0.56 -18.45 -2.88
N ILE A 85 -0.46 -17.99 -4.12
CA ILE A 85 -0.36 -16.56 -4.44
C ILE A 85 -1.61 -15.85 -3.97
N GLY A 86 -2.81 -16.35 -4.33
CA GLY A 86 -4.08 -15.80 -3.88
C GLY A 86 -4.22 -15.78 -2.35
N ALA A 87 -3.82 -16.85 -1.66
CA ALA A 87 -3.79 -16.89 -0.20
C ALA A 87 -2.82 -15.85 0.38
N GLY A 88 -1.64 -15.67 -0.21
CA GLY A 88 -0.68 -14.64 0.16
C GLY A 88 -1.25 -13.22 0.02
N ASP A 89 -1.92 -12.94 -1.09
CA ASP A 89 -2.55 -11.63 -1.34
C ASP A 89 -3.65 -11.34 -0.31
N VAL A 90 -4.48 -12.32 0.02
CA VAL A 90 -5.52 -12.21 1.05
C VAL A 90 -4.89 -11.97 2.43
N LEU A 91 -3.85 -12.71 2.78
CA LEU A 91 -3.13 -12.54 4.06
C LEU A 91 -2.51 -11.15 4.19
N VAL A 92 -1.98 -10.58 3.10
CA VAL A 92 -1.50 -9.17 3.09
C VAL A 92 -2.65 -8.20 3.36
N GLN A 93 -3.84 -8.42 2.77
CA GLN A 93 -5.03 -7.59 3.00
C GLN A 93 -5.54 -7.70 4.44
N MET A 94 -5.47 -8.88 5.06
CA MET A 94 -5.79 -9.11 6.47
C MET A 94 -4.75 -8.53 7.44
N GLY A 95 -3.59 -8.06 6.95
CA GLY A 95 -2.48 -7.61 7.78
C GLY A 95 -1.55 -8.73 8.29
N ASN A 96 -1.81 -9.97 7.94
CA ASN A 96 -1.04 -11.15 8.33
C ASN A 96 0.20 -11.33 7.44
N VAL A 97 1.05 -10.30 7.35
CA VAL A 97 2.13 -10.21 6.36
C VAL A 97 3.16 -11.33 6.50
N ASN A 98 3.44 -11.78 7.72
CA ASN A 98 4.40 -12.89 7.94
C ASN A 98 3.87 -14.22 7.36
N GLU A 99 2.58 -14.51 7.50
CA GLU A 99 1.95 -15.70 6.89
C GLU A 99 1.91 -15.57 5.36
N ALA A 100 1.69 -14.35 4.84
CA ALA A 100 1.76 -14.09 3.41
C ALA A 100 3.14 -14.41 2.83
N ILE A 101 4.22 -14.03 3.52
CA ILE A 101 5.60 -14.38 3.12
C ILE A 101 5.77 -15.90 3.02
N VAL A 102 5.22 -16.66 3.98
CA VAL A 102 5.26 -18.13 3.93
C VAL A 102 4.50 -18.65 2.70
N SER A 103 3.31 -18.13 2.42
CA SER A 103 2.50 -18.53 1.26
C SER A 103 3.20 -18.23 -0.07
N TYR A 104 3.79 -17.03 -0.24
CA TYR A 104 4.55 -16.70 -1.45
C TYR A 104 5.80 -17.56 -1.62
N ASN A 105 6.57 -17.81 -0.54
CA ASN A 105 7.73 -18.70 -0.60
C ASN A 105 7.31 -20.13 -0.97
N ALA A 106 6.19 -20.60 -0.46
CA ALA A 106 5.65 -21.90 -0.84
C ALA A 106 5.19 -21.92 -2.32
N ALA A 107 4.71 -20.83 -2.89
CA ALA A 107 4.42 -20.71 -4.32
C ALA A 107 5.69 -20.76 -5.16
N LEU A 108 6.77 -20.09 -4.74
CA LEU A 108 8.03 -19.98 -5.49
C LEU A 108 8.77 -21.32 -5.69
N VAL A 109 8.50 -22.33 -4.88
CA VAL A 109 9.11 -23.67 -5.04
C VAL A 109 8.30 -24.61 -5.94
N ARG A 110 7.19 -24.13 -6.50
CA ARG A 110 6.33 -24.90 -7.41
C ARG A 110 6.66 -24.59 -8.87
N PRO A 111 6.41 -25.55 -9.77
CA PRO A 111 6.55 -25.31 -11.20
C PRO A 111 5.48 -24.32 -11.69
N GLY A 112 5.78 -23.57 -12.73
CA GLY A 112 4.85 -22.63 -13.36
C GLY A 112 5.23 -21.17 -13.18
N ASP A 113 4.30 -20.29 -13.49
CA ASP A 113 4.51 -18.84 -13.38
C ASP A 113 4.45 -18.39 -11.92
N THR A 114 5.59 -17.97 -11.43
CA THR A 114 5.76 -17.47 -10.05
C THR A 114 6.01 -15.95 -10.00
N HIS A 115 5.87 -15.25 -11.12
CA HIS A 115 6.11 -13.80 -11.19
C HIS A 115 5.30 -13.04 -10.13
N LEU A 116 4.00 -13.32 -10.01
CA LEU A 116 3.14 -12.67 -9.01
C LEU A 116 3.55 -13.00 -7.57
N ALA A 117 4.09 -14.21 -7.31
CA ALA A 117 4.62 -14.55 -5.99
C ALA A 117 5.86 -13.71 -5.65
N GLN A 118 6.76 -13.48 -6.62
CA GLN A 118 7.93 -12.63 -6.45
C GLN A 118 7.53 -11.19 -6.13
N VAL A 119 6.56 -10.64 -6.87
CA VAL A 119 6.02 -9.30 -6.63
C VAL A 119 5.33 -9.20 -5.26
N GLY A 120 4.51 -10.20 -4.91
CA GLY A 120 3.82 -10.27 -3.61
C GLY A 120 4.81 -10.34 -2.45
N LEU A 121 5.83 -11.18 -2.58
CA LEU A 121 6.90 -11.33 -1.59
C LEU A 121 7.68 -10.01 -1.38
N ALA A 122 8.03 -9.33 -2.46
CA ALA A 122 8.70 -8.04 -2.39
C ALA A 122 7.85 -6.98 -1.65
N LYS A 123 6.56 -6.88 -1.99
CA LYS A 123 5.61 -5.99 -1.30
C LYS A 123 5.50 -6.34 0.19
N ALA A 124 5.47 -7.63 0.54
CA ALA A 124 5.39 -8.10 1.92
C ALA A 124 6.67 -7.72 2.71
N PHE A 125 7.84 -7.83 2.11
CA PHE A 125 9.09 -7.38 2.73
C PHE A 125 9.13 -5.88 2.95
N LEU A 126 8.68 -5.08 1.99
CA LEU A 126 8.56 -3.62 2.15
C LEU A 126 7.61 -3.26 3.30
N LYS A 127 6.44 -3.92 3.38
CA LYS A 127 5.48 -3.72 4.49
C LYS A 127 6.04 -4.08 5.85
N THR A 128 6.97 -5.01 5.92
CA THR A 128 7.63 -5.41 7.19
C THR A 128 8.91 -4.63 7.49
N GLY A 129 9.21 -3.58 6.70
CA GLY A 129 10.41 -2.76 6.88
C GLY A 129 11.72 -3.48 6.59
N LYS A 130 11.69 -4.47 5.70
CA LYS A 130 12.85 -5.27 5.30
C LYS A 130 13.18 -5.09 3.81
N PRO A 131 13.49 -3.86 3.36
CA PRO A 131 13.68 -3.57 1.94
C PRO A 131 14.80 -4.40 1.29
N GLN A 132 15.84 -4.75 2.07
CA GLN A 132 16.96 -5.54 1.55
C GLN A 132 16.51 -6.91 1.04
N LEU A 133 15.48 -7.51 1.66
CA LEU A 133 14.93 -8.79 1.24
C LEU A 133 14.02 -8.68 0.00
N ALA A 134 13.58 -7.47 -0.38
CA ALA A 134 12.78 -7.24 -1.56
C ALA A 134 13.60 -7.21 -2.86
N PHE A 135 14.91 -6.98 -2.80
CA PHE A 135 15.75 -6.86 -4.01
C PHE A 135 15.78 -8.13 -4.86
N GLU A 136 15.99 -9.28 -4.24
CA GLU A 136 16.10 -10.54 -4.99
C GLU A 136 14.80 -10.89 -5.75
N PRO A 137 13.63 -10.93 -5.10
CA PRO A 137 12.38 -11.21 -5.82
C PRO A 137 12.06 -10.16 -6.89
N LEU A 138 12.34 -8.87 -6.65
CA LEU A 138 12.14 -7.84 -7.66
C LEU A 138 13.10 -7.98 -8.85
N SER A 139 14.36 -8.33 -8.59
CA SER A 139 15.33 -8.54 -9.66
C SER A 139 14.93 -9.71 -10.57
N LYS A 140 14.39 -10.79 -9.99
CA LYS A 140 13.87 -11.93 -10.75
C LYS A 140 12.66 -11.52 -11.59
N ALA A 141 11.70 -10.80 -11.00
CA ALA A 141 10.53 -10.33 -11.72
C ALA A 141 10.89 -9.36 -12.85
N LEU A 142 11.87 -8.47 -12.65
CA LEU A 142 12.35 -7.53 -13.66
C LEU A 142 13.16 -8.20 -14.79
N ALA A 143 13.76 -9.36 -14.54
CA ALA A 143 14.45 -10.11 -15.62
C ALA A 143 13.48 -10.52 -16.72
N ASP A 144 12.23 -10.86 -16.34
CA ASP A 144 11.17 -11.25 -17.28
C ASP A 144 10.46 -10.02 -17.90
N SER A 145 10.41 -8.90 -17.19
CA SER A 145 9.70 -7.68 -17.60
C SER A 145 10.48 -6.42 -17.20
N PRO A 146 11.59 -6.10 -17.90
CA PRO A 146 12.53 -5.05 -17.48
C PRO A 146 11.94 -3.64 -17.37
N ASP A 147 10.93 -3.36 -18.19
CA ASP A 147 10.30 -2.04 -18.28
C ASP A 147 8.87 -2.01 -17.72
N ASP A 148 8.47 -3.00 -16.90
CA ASP A 148 7.18 -2.95 -16.22
C ASP A 148 7.16 -1.76 -15.23
N PRO A 149 6.28 -0.75 -15.42
CA PRO A 149 6.24 0.43 -14.57
C PRO A 149 5.94 0.11 -13.09
N LYS A 150 5.17 -0.96 -12.83
CA LYS A 150 4.84 -1.38 -11.45
C LYS A 150 6.04 -2.00 -10.75
N LEU A 151 6.85 -2.77 -11.47
CA LEU A 151 8.09 -3.34 -10.92
C LEU A 151 9.13 -2.25 -10.72
N LEU A 152 9.25 -1.32 -11.66
CA LEU A 152 10.13 -0.15 -11.54
C LEU A 152 9.73 0.73 -10.35
N LEU A 153 8.42 0.94 -10.12
CA LEU A 153 7.92 1.61 -8.92
C LEU A 153 8.37 0.89 -7.65
N LEU A 154 8.17 -0.42 -7.55
CA LEU A 154 8.55 -1.20 -6.36
C LEU A 154 10.06 -1.22 -6.13
N LEU A 155 10.86 -1.33 -7.20
CA LEU A 155 12.31 -1.26 -7.10
C LEU A 155 12.76 0.12 -6.61
N GLY A 156 12.19 1.20 -7.16
CA GLY A 156 12.45 2.56 -6.70
C GLY A 156 12.14 2.74 -5.21
N VAL A 157 10.97 2.29 -4.76
CA VAL A 157 10.61 2.31 -3.32
C VAL A 157 11.62 1.51 -2.49
N THR A 158 12.02 0.33 -2.96
CA THR A 158 13.02 -0.50 -2.27
C THR A 158 14.37 0.21 -2.12
N LYS A 159 14.80 0.92 -3.18
CA LYS A 159 16.02 1.73 -3.19
C LYS A 159 15.93 2.93 -2.26
N ASP A 160 14.80 3.63 -2.25
CA ASP A 160 14.56 4.75 -1.34
C ASP A 160 14.65 4.33 0.14
N PHE A 161 14.02 3.21 0.50
CA PHE A 161 14.14 2.64 1.85
C PHE A 161 15.57 2.24 2.23
N SER A 162 16.41 2.00 1.23
CA SER A 162 17.83 1.68 1.41
C SER A 162 18.73 2.94 1.35
N GLY A 163 18.15 4.14 1.22
CA GLY A 163 18.89 5.40 1.10
C GLY A 163 19.49 5.67 -0.28
N GLN A 164 19.18 4.81 -1.27
CA GLN A 164 19.71 4.89 -2.63
C GLN A 164 18.80 5.79 -3.51
N HIS A 165 18.59 7.04 -3.09
CA HIS A 165 17.60 7.94 -3.69
C HIS A 165 17.84 8.21 -5.18
N GLN A 166 19.10 8.37 -5.61
CA GLN A 166 19.41 8.61 -7.02
C GLN A 166 18.98 7.44 -7.91
N GLU A 167 19.28 6.23 -7.47
CA GLU A 167 18.90 5.01 -8.20
C GLU A 167 17.38 4.79 -8.18
N ALA A 168 16.71 5.18 -7.09
CA ALA A 168 15.25 5.18 -6.99
C ALA A 168 14.62 6.13 -8.02
N GLN A 169 15.14 7.35 -8.11
CA GLN A 169 14.69 8.34 -9.09
C GLN A 169 14.86 7.85 -10.53
N ASP A 170 15.94 7.13 -10.83
CA ASP A 170 16.15 6.55 -12.16
C ASP A 170 15.11 5.46 -12.47
N CYS A 171 14.74 4.64 -11.49
CA CYS A 171 13.65 3.67 -11.64
C CYS A 171 12.32 4.37 -11.92
N TYR A 172 11.98 5.41 -11.17
CA TYR A 172 10.73 6.15 -11.37
C TYR A 172 10.71 6.87 -12.72
N ARG A 173 11.81 7.49 -13.15
CA ARG A 173 11.92 8.13 -14.47
C ARG A 173 11.76 7.13 -15.60
N ARG A 174 12.37 5.93 -15.49
CA ARG A 174 12.17 4.86 -16.46
C ARG A 174 10.70 4.44 -16.53
N GLY A 175 10.06 4.24 -15.39
CA GLY A 175 8.64 3.92 -15.32
C GLY A 175 7.76 4.99 -15.96
N LEU A 176 8.05 6.28 -15.72
CA LEU A 176 7.37 7.40 -16.37
C LEU A 176 7.67 7.51 -17.86
N GLY A 177 8.80 7.00 -18.33
CA GLY A 177 9.10 6.87 -19.76
C GLY A 177 8.17 5.88 -20.46
N VAL A 178 7.74 4.83 -19.77
CA VAL A 178 6.78 3.82 -20.28
C VAL A 178 5.33 4.26 -20.05
N LEU A 179 5.03 4.81 -18.88
CA LEU A 179 3.69 5.26 -18.49
C LEU A 179 3.72 6.74 -18.07
N PRO A 180 3.73 7.66 -19.05
CA PRO A 180 3.78 9.09 -18.75
C PRO A 180 2.58 9.55 -17.94
N GLY A 181 2.84 10.35 -16.89
CA GLY A 181 1.78 10.91 -16.06
C GLY A 181 1.19 9.94 -15.03
N ASP A 182 1.76 8.75 -14.84
CA ASP A 182 1.32 7.85 -13.76
C ASP A 182 1.46 8.54 -12.40
N PRO A 183 0.35 8.67 -11.63
CA PRO A 183 0.37 9.40 -10.36
C PRO A 183 1.29 8.76 -9.33
N ALA A 184 1.34 7.42 -9.25
CA ALA A 184 2.14 6.73 -8.25
C ALA A 184 3.64 6.94 -8.51
N LEU A 185 4.08 6.80 -9.76
CA LEU A 185 5.47 7.06 -10.15
C LEU A 185 5.84 8.54 -9.94
N THR A 186 4.94 9.48 -10.29
CA THR A 186 5.18 10.92 -10.13
C THR A 186 5.31 11.32 -8.66
N VAL A 187 4.41 10.83 -7.80
CA VAL A 187 4.45 11.07 -6.35
C VAL A 187 5.73 10.50 -5.73
N ASN A 188 6.10 9.26 -6.07
CA ASN A 188 7.29 8.63 -5.52
C ASN A 188 8.58 9.32 -6.01
N LEU A 189 8.64 9.74 -7.28
CA LEU A 189 9.75 10.54 -7.80
C LEU A 189 9.91 11.86 -7.02
N ALA A 190 8.81 12.58 -6.80
CA ALA A 190 8.84 13.83 -6.06
C ALA A 190 9.26 13.63 -4.59
N LEU A 191 8.76 12.59 -3.93
CA LEU A 191 9.21 12.24 -2.58
C LEU A 191 10.69 11.90 -2.54
N SER A 192 11.18 11.06 -3.44
CA SER A 192 12.59 10.69 -3.52
C SER A 192 13.51 11.88 -3.75
N LEU A 193 13.12 12.80 -4.64
CA LEU A 193 13.81 14.08 -4.85
C LEU A 193 13.85 14.92 -3.58
N SER A 194 12.73 14.99 -2.84
CA SER A 194 12.68 15.74 -1.58
C SER A 194 13.55 15.11 -0.48
N LEU A 195 13.65 13.77 -0.44
CA LEU A 195 14.50 13.05 0.51
C LEU A 195 15.99 13.26 0.22
N SER A 196 16.37 13.44 -1.04
CA SER A 196 17.73 13.84 -1.46
C SER A 196 18.00 15.35 -1.35
N GLY A 197 17.00 16.16 -0.94
CA GLY A 197 17.13 17.60 -0.74
C GLY A 197 16.83 18.45 -1.99
N ASP A 198 16.51 17.85 -3.11
CA ASP A 198 16.13 18.59 -4.33
C ASP A 198 14.64 18.96 -4.33
N TYR A 199 14.28 19.83 -3.38
CA TYR A 199 12.89 20.30 -3.23
C TYR A 199 12.39 21.06 -4.45
N ARG A 200 13.27 21.76 -5.15
CA ARG A 200 12.89 22.54 -6.34
C ARG A 200 12.36 21.65 -7.44
N THR A 201 13.10 20.61 -7.77
CA THR A 201 12.68 19.64 -8.79
C THR A 201 11.49 18.81 -8.29
N ALA A 202 11.43 18.42 -7.02
CA ALA A 202 10.31 17.71 -6.42
C ALA A 202 8.99 18.48 -6.60
N ILE A 203 8.99 19.77 -6.29
CA ILE A 203 7.83 20.65 -6.47
C ILE A 203 7.47 20.76 -7.96
N ALA A 204 8.44 21.00 -8.84
CA ALA A 204 8.19 21.14 -10.27
C ALA A 204 7.57 19.88 -10.89
N VAL A 205 7.94 18.68 -10.40
CA VAL A 205 7.41 17.40 -10.87
C VAL A 205 5.98 17.17 -10.37
N LEU A 206 5.69 17.46 -9.09
CA LEU A 206 4.41 17.11 -8.48
C LEU A 206 3.33 18.19 -8.62
N GLN A 207 3.70 19.45 -8.71
CA GLN A 207 2.77 20.56 -8.75
C GLN A 207 1.75 20.48 -9.92
N PRO A 208 2.14 20.12 -11.16
CA PRO A 208 1.17 19.99 -12.25
C PRO A 208 0.10 18.93 -11.98
N LEU A 209 0.49 17.81 -11.33
CA LEU A 209 -0.43 16.73 -10.97
C LEU A 209 -1.37 17.17 -9.83
N ALA A 210 -0.82 17.71 -8.75
CA ALA A 210 -1.57 18.11 -7.57
C ALA A 210 -2.52 19.31 -7.81
N ALA A 211 -2.13 20.26 -8.69
CA ALA A 211 -2.93 21.41 -9.06
C ALA A 211 -3.88 21.16 -10.24
N GLY A 212 -3.75 20.03 -10.92
CA GLY A 212 -4.60 19.67 -12.06
C GLY A 212 -6.05 19.39 -11.64
N PRO A 213 -6.99 19.39 -12.60
CA PRO A 213 -8.41 19.15 -12.32
C PRO A 213 -8.70 17.74 -11.77
N ALA A 214 -7.80 16.79 -12.02
CA ALA A 214 -7.85 15.41 -11.51
C ALA A 214 -6.97 15.20 -10.27
N GLY A 215 -6.35 16.26 -9.74
CA GLY A 215 -5.46 16.16 -8.59
C GLY A 215 -6.20 15.61 -7.36
N SER A 216 -5.66 14.55 -6.79
CA SER A 216 -6.21 13.91 -5.60
C SER A 216 -5.77 14.63 -4.32
N ARG A 217 -6.51 14.38 -3.24
CA ARG A 217 -6.13 14.82 -1.89
C ARG A 217 -4.71 14.35 -1.53
N GLN A 218 -4.38 13.11 -1.84
CA GLN A 218 -3.05 12.53 -1.53
C GLN A 218 -1.92 13.30 -2.20
N GLU A 219 -2.07 13.66 -3.47
CA GLU A 219 -1.07 14.42 -4.23
C GLU A 219 -0.88 15.82 -3.65
N ARG A 220 -1.98 16.50 -3.29
CA ARG A 220 -1.92 17.83 -2.64
C ARG A 220 -1.27 17.77 -1.27
N GLN A 221 -1.59 16.76 -0.46
CA GLN A 221 -0.98 16.59 0.86
C GLN A 221 0.51 16.22 0.75
N THR A 222 0.89 15.41 -0.25
CA THR A 222 2.30 15.13 -0.53
C THR A 222 3.05 16.41 -0.96
N LEU A 223 2.44 17.23 -1.80
CA LEU A 223 3.03 18.52 -2.19
C LEU A 223 3.15 19.48 -1.00
N ALA A 224 2.14 19.51 -0.11
CA ALA A 224 2.21 20.28 1.13
C ALA A 224 3.36 19.80 2.05
N LEU A 225 3.55 18.49 2.17
CA LEU A 225 4.70 17.94 2.89
C LEU A 225 6.03 18.40 2.29
N ILE A 226 6.18 18.34 0.96
CA ILE A 226 7.42 18.78 0.28
C ILE A 226 7.68 20.27 0.51
N TYR A 227 6.64 21.12 0.43
CA TYR A 227 6.78 22.55 0.78
C TYR A 227 7.15 22.74 2.25
N GLY A 228 6.54 21.98 3.16
CA GLY A 228 6.86 22.00 4.59
C GLY A 228 8.32 21.61 4.86
N LEU A 229 8.81 20.55 4.24
CA LEU A 229 10.21 20.12 4.33
C LEU A 229 11.18 21.15 3.76
N ASN A 230 10.79 21.84 2.70
CA ASN A 230 11.56 22.97 2.13
C ASN A 230 11.48 24.24 2.98
N GLY A 231 10.65 24.29 4.03
CA GLY A 231 10.47 25.46 4.90
C GLY A 231 9.46 26.48 4.38
N ASN A 232 8.78 26.23 3.27
CA ASN A 232 7.72 27.09 2.76
C ASN A 232 6.39 26.78 3.44
N ILE A 233 6.28 27.22 4.70
CA ILE A 233 5.11 26.94 5.57
C ILE A 233 3.83 27.57 5.01
N ALA A 234 3.94 28.73 4.33
CA ALA A 234 2.78 29.42 3.75
C ALA A 234 2.10 28.56 2.67
N GLU A 235 2.87 28.01 1.73
CA GLU A 235 2.33 27.13 0.68
C GLU A 235 1.88 25.79 1.22
N ALA A 236 2.60 25.20 2.18
CA ALA A 236 2.18 23.99 2.86
C ALA A 236 0.81 24.16 3.54
N SER A 237 0.63 25.28 4.26
CA SER A 237 -0.66 25.63 4.90
C SER A 237 -1.77 25.86 3.88
N ARG A 238 -1.49 26.62 2.81
CA ARG A 238 -2.47 26.91 1.75
C ARG A 238 -2.99 25.60 1.09
N LEU A 239 -2.09 24.69 0.77
CA LEU A 239 -2.44 23.40 0.19
C LEU A 239 -3.20 22.51 1.17
N GLY A 240 -2.75 22.45 2.43
CA GLY A 240 -3.41 21.68 3.48
C GLY A 240 -4.88 22.07 3.65
N ARG A 241 -5.18 23.37 3.67
CA ARG A 241 -6.54 23.90 3.83
C ARG A 241 -7.51 23.60 2.70
N ILE A 242 -7.04 23.09 1.56
CA ILE A 242 -7.95 22.65 0.50
C ILE A 242 -8.74 21.41 0.94
N ASP A 243 -8.11 20.53 1.73
CA ASP A 243 -8.64 19.20 2.04
C ASP A 243 -8.85 18.95 3.54
N LEU A 244 -8.27 19.79 4.42
CA LEU A 244 -8.20 19.58 5.86
C LEU A 244 -8.73 20.81 6.61
N ASP A 245 -9.22 20.58 7.83
CA ASP A 245 -9.54 21.64 8.79
C ASP A 245 -8.25 22.29 9.34
N ASP A 246 -8.43 23.46 9.96
CA ASP A 246 -7.31 24.24 10.48
C ASP A 246 -6.49 23.49 11.55
N ALA A 247 -7.14 22.71 12.42
CA ALA A 247 -6.44 21.95 13.46
C ALA A 247 -5.55 20.85 12.86
N SER A 248 -6.05 20.14 11.84
CA SER A 248 -5.29 19.14 11.09
C SER A 248 -4.11 19.78 10.32
N VAL A 249 -4.32 20.96 9.74
CA VAL A 249 -3.25 21.71 9.06
C VAL A 249 -2.16 22.11 10.05
N GLU A 250 -2.51 22.68 11.20
CA GLU A 250 -1.56 23.07 12.24
C GLU A 250 -0.75 21.87 12.74
N HIS A 251 -1.44 20.74 12.97
CA HIS A 251 -0.79 19.49 13.35
C HIS A 251 0.24 19.03 12.29
N ASN A 252 -0.14 19.04 11.02
CA ASN A 252 0.76 18.67 9.92
C ASN A 252 1.95 19.62 9.81
N LEU A 253 1.74 20.92 9.97
CA LEU A 253 2.84 21.92 9.91
C LEU A 253 3.85 21.72 11.04
N ALA A 254 3.38 21.47 12.27
CA ALA A 254 4.24 21.14 13.40
C ALA A 254 5.04 19.85 13.15
N PHE A 255 4.38 18.84 12.55
CA PHE A 255 5.04 17.61 12.16
C PHE A 255 6.12 17.82 11.08
N TYR A 256 5.87 18.64 10.06
CA TYR A 256 6.86 18.98 9.02
C TYR A 256 8.08 19.68 9.61
N GLN A 257 7.87 20.54 10.60
CA GLN A 257 8.97 21.17 11.34
C GLN A 257 9.80 20.11 12.07
N THR A 258 9.16 19.21 12.80
CA THR A 258 9.86 18.10 13.47
C THR A 258 10.68 17.27 12.49
N LEU A 259 10.12 16.94 11.32
CA LEU A 259 10.84 16.18 10.28
C LEU A 259 12.09 16.91 9.77
N ARG A 260 12.05 18.24 9.70
CA ARG A 260 13.22 19.04 9.28
C ARG A 260 14.37 18.96 10.29
N GLU A 261 14.06 18.79 11.57
CA GLU A 261 15.04 18.70 12.66
C GLU A 261 15.66 17.30 12.77
N LEU A 262 15.05 16.28 12.16
CA LEU A 262 15.58 14.93 12.16
C LEU A 262 16.82 14.78 11.26
N SER A 263 17.67 13.82 11.61
CA SER A 263 18.72 13.37 10.70
C SER A 263 18.13 12.87 9.37
N PRO A 264 18.87 12.96 8.26
CA PRO A 264 18.38 12.49 6.95
C PRO A 264 17.82 11.06 7.01
N ASP A 265 18.54 10.13 7.66
CA ASP A 265 18.10 8.73 7.77
C ASP A 265 16.81 8.56 8.57
N ALA A 266 16.64 9.31 9.66
CA ALA A 266 15.42 9.28 10.45
C ALA A 266 14.25 9.86 9.66
N ARG A 267 14.44 11.00 9.01
CA ARG A 267 13.45 11.65 8.14
C ARG A 267 13.01 10.73 7.00
N ASN A 268 13.97 10.07 6.33
CA ASN A 268 13.69 9.16 5.22
C ASN A 268 12.80 8.01 5.66
N ARG A 269 13.11 7.37 6.78
CA ARG A 269 12.27 6.29 7.34
C ARG A 269 10.83 6.76 7.58
N TYR A 270 10.64 7.96 8.14
CA TYR A 270 9.31 8.51 8.39
C TYR A 270 8.56 8.79 7.09
N CYS A 271 9.14 9.54 6.16
CA CYS A 271 8.48 9.92 4.91
C CYS A 271 8.10 8.71 4.07
N LEU A 272 8.95 7.69 4.01
CA LEU A 272 8.68 6.47 3.26
C LEU A 272 7.59 5.60 3.92
N SER A 273 7.53 5.56 5.26
CA SER A 273 6.48 4.83 5.97
C SER A 273 5.08 5.42 5.74
N LEU A 274 4.98 6.74 5.57
CA LEU A 274 3.73 7.42 5.24
C LEU A 274 3.17 7.01 3.88
N ASN A 275 4.03 6.80 2.90
CA ASN A 275 3.63 6.43 1.54
C ASN A 275 3.32 4.92 1.38
N CYS A 276 3.84 4.07 2.27
CA CYS A 276 3.65 2.61 2.18
C CYS A 276 2.40 2.07 2.89
N ASN A 277 1.44 2.92 3.24
CA ASN A 277 0.14 2.52 3.85
C ASN A 277 0.24 1.86 5.24
N SER A 278 1.39 1.86 5.86
CA SER A 278 1.58 1.46 7.26
C SER A 278 1.54 2.70 8.16
N ARG A 279 0.34 3.29 8.32
CA ARG A 279 0.16 4.46 9.20
C ARG A 279 0.38 4.06 10.66
N PRO A 280 1.29 4.67 11.40
CA PRO A 280 1.11 4.81 12.82
C PRO A 280 -0.13 5.71 13.01
N ARG A 281 -1.15 5.21 13.70
CA ARG A 281 -2.37 5.98 13.97
C ARG A 281 -1.98 7.26 14.71
N GLY A 282 -2.12 8.41 14.08
CA GLY A 282 -2.06 9.72 14.75
C GLY A 282 -1.00 10.71 14.27
N GLU A 283 -0.19 10.41 13.26
CA GLU A 283 0.95 11.29 12.91
C GLU A 283 0.74 12.27 11.75
N ILE A 284 -0.16 12.00 10.79
CA ILE A 284 -0.57 12.98 9.75
C ILE A 284 -2.04 12.77 9.39
N ALA A 285 -2.80 13.86 9.24
CA ALA A 285 -4.11 13.87 8.62
C ALA A 285 -3.95 13.95 7.08
N PHE A 286 -4.37 12.90 6.38
CA PHE A 286 -4.47 12.88 4.92
C PHE A 286 -5.91 12.96 4.45
#